data_8d1608cf8d2ca342fff26c3c4dc9ddfd
#
_entry.id   8d1608cf8d2ca342fff26c3c4dc9ddfd
#
_cell.length_a   1.000
_cell.length_b   1.000
_cell.length_c   1.000
_cell.angle_alpha   90.00
_cell.angle_beta   90.00
_cell.angle_gamma   90.00
#
_symmetry.space_group_name_H-M   'P 1'
#
loop_
_entity.id
_entity.type
_entity.pdbx_description
1 polymer ?
#
loop_
_entity_poly.entity_id
_entity_poly.type
_entity_poly.pdbx_seq_one_letter_code
_entity_poly.pdbx_strand_id
1 'polypeptide(L)'
;MFTRQTPVSTNHPLTARFNHQTYLVRKKFWQFFGGSFYVYDQNGALVLFSKMKAFKLKEDIRVFTDETLQTEAISIQARSVLDFSGSYDIYDSASGQRVGALRRKGLKSSFYKDEWVILDSAEREIGLIQEESAFLALLRKYLLGALIPQSFNAQIGGRTVATFSRHFNLFATKLTLDFSADPQHQFDRRLGIAAGILLCAIEGKQQSN
;
A
#
# COMPACT_ATOMS: atom_id res chain seq x y z
N MET A 1 -26.64 23.65 11.09
CA MET A 1 -27.23 22.97 9.92
C MET A 1 -26.32 21.80 9.61
N PHE A 2 -26.65 20.60 10.11
CA PHE A 2 -25.83 19.39 9.95
C PHE A 2 -26.15 18.77 8.60
N THR A 3 -25.21 18.81 7.67
CA THR A 3 -25.31 18.12 6.38
C THR A 3 -25.20 16.62 6.66
N ARG A 4 -26.30 15.88 6.51
CA ARG A 4 -26.32 14.42 6.51
C ARG A 4 -25.46 13.94 5.34
N GLN A 5 -24.35 13.30 5.64
CA GLN A 5 -23.66 12.47 4.65
C GLN A 5 -24.58 11.30 4.31
N THR A 6 -24.98 11.22 3.06
CA THR A 6 -25.70 10.07 2.51
C THR A 6 -24.79 8.85 2.62
N PRO A 7 -25.27 7.71 3.19
CA PRO A 7 -24.49 6.50 3.22
C PRO A 7 -24.23 6.04 1.77
N VAL A 8 -22.96 5.82 1.44
CA VAL A 8 -22.56 5.22 0.17
C VAL A 8 -23.22 3.86 0.08
N SER A 9 -23.96 3.63 -1.00
CA SER A 9 -24.65 2.37 -1.28
C SER A 9 -23.67 1.19 -1.19
N THR A 10 -23.89 0.29 -0.24
CA THR A 10 -23.02 -0.87 0.08
C THR A 10 -23.06 -1.98 -0.97
N ASN A 11 -23.73 -1.80 -2.10
CA ASN A 11 -23.99 -2.86 -3.09
C ASN A 11 -23.22 -2.73 -4.43
N HIS A 12 -22.16 -1.92 -4.49
CA HIS A 12 -21.33 -1.91 -5.69
C HIS A 12 -20.38 -3.13 -5.68
N PRO A 13 -20.30 -3.93 -6.75
CA PRO A 13 -19.44 -5.14 -6.81
C PRO A 13 -17.96 -4.85 -6.53
N LEU A 14 -17.51 -3.61 -6.70
CA LEU A 14 -16.17 -3.18 -6.32
C LEU A 14 -16.00 -3.09 -4.80
N THR A 15 -17.04 -2.72 -4.04
CA THR A 15 -16.96 -2.56 -2.57
C THR A 15 -16.63 -3.88 -1.87
N ALA A 16 -17.16 -5.01 -2.37
CA ALA A 16 -16.90 -6.33 -1.83
C ALA A 16 -15.41 -6.70 -1.85
N ARG A 17 -14.65 -6.22 -2.86
CA ARG A 17 -13.21 -6.49 -2.99
C ARG A 17 -12.36 -5.80 -1.91
N PHE A 18 -12.91 -4.80 -1.25
CA PHE A 18 -12.27 -4.04 -0.17
C PHE A 18 -12.78 -4.42 1.24
N ASN A 19 -13.59 -5.47 1.37
CA ASN A 19 -14.19 -5.89 2.65
C ASN A 19 -13.49 -7.08 3.31
N HIS A 20 -12.32 -7.49 2.83
CA HIS A 20 -11.58 -8.59 3.45
C HIS A 20 -10.73 -8.08 4.62
N GLN A 21 -10.52 -8.95 5.60
CA GLN A 21 -9.64 -8.66 6.74
C GLN A 21 -8.17 -8.81 6.36
N THR A 22 -7.87 -9.74 5.45
CA THR A 22 -6.49 -10.03 5.05
C THR A 22 -6.35 -10.02 3.55
N TYR A 23 -5.23 -9.46 3.08
CA TYR A 23 -4.83 -9.47 1.67
C TYR A 23 -3.39 -9.95 1.54
N LEU A 24 -3.09 -10.64 0.46
CA LEU A 24 -1.74 -10.99 0.05
C LEU A 24 -1.39 -10.22 -1.23
N VAL A 25 -0.48 -9.25 -1.12
CA VAL A 25 0.11 -8.58 -2.28
C VAL A 25 1.32 -9.39 -2.73
N ARG A 26 1.31 -9.80 -4.01
CA ARG A 26 2.40 -10.54 -4.63
C ARG A 26 2.90 -9.79 -5.85
N LYS A 27 4.20 -9.42 -5.85
CA LYS A 27 4.88 -8.85 -7.02
C LYS A 27 5.62 -9.95 -7.76
N LYS A 28 5.38 -10.13 -9.07
CA LYS A 28 6.16 -11.02 -9.94
C LYS A 28 7.33 -10.27 -10.57
N PHE A 29 8.53 -10.85 -10.52
CA PHE A 29 9.79 -10.25 -11.01
C PHE A 29 10.15 -10.60 -12.46
N TRP A 30 9.34 -11.35 -13.18
CA TRP A 30 9.71 -11.97 -14.45
C TRP A 30 9.87 -11.03 -15.65
N GLN A 31 9.82 -9.72 -15.44
CA GLN A 31 10.00 -8.77 -16.55
C GLN A 31 11.09 -7.76 -16.19
N PHE A 32 12.17 -7.78 -16.92
CA PHE A 32 13.25 -6.78 -16.86
C PHE A 32 12.73 -5.35 -17.07
N PHE A 33 11.52 -5.17 -17.58
CA PHE A 33 10.94 -3.89 -17.98
C PHE A 33 9.59 -3.58 -17.30
N GLY A 34 9.27 -4.19 -16.18
CA GLY A 34 8.03 -3.89 -15.44
C GLY A 34 7.74 -4.89 -14.34
N GLY A 35 6.65 -4.69 -13.65
CA GLY A 35 6.16 -5.56 -12.60
C GLY A 35 4.64 -5.68 -12.63
N SER A 36 4.13 -6.82 -12.21
CA SER A 36 2.70 -6.98 -11.96
C SER A 36 2.49 -7.26 -10.48
N PHE A 37 1.47 -6.61 -9.93
CA PHE A 37 1.02 -6.85 -8.56
C PHE A 37 -0.30 -7.59 -8.62
N TYR A 38 -0.36 -8.69 -7.90
CA TYR A 38 -1.54 -9.51 -7.69
C TYR A 38 -1.95 -9.35 -6.24
N VAL A 39 -3.20 -8.98 -6.00
CA VAL A 39 -3.76 -8.90 -4.65
C VAL A 39 -4.79 -10.01 -4.50
N TYR A 40 -4.54 -10.89 -3.57
CA TYR A 40 -5.41 -12.02 -3.24
C TYR A 40 -6.09 -11.77 -1.91
N ASP A 41 -7.31 -12.29 -1.76
CA ASP A 41 -8.01 -12.33 -0.48
C ASP A 41 -7.49 -13.49 0.41
N GLN A 42 -8.10 -13.64 1.58
CA GLN A 42 -7.78 -14.69 2.55
C GLN A 42 -8.03 -16.12 2.03
N ASN A 43 -8.86 -16.29 0.99
CA ASN A 43 -9.17 -17.57 0.37
C ASN A 43 -8.26 -17.87 -0.83
N GLY A 44 -7.35 -16.93 -1.15
CA GLY A 44 -6.46 -17.05 -2.29
C GLY A 44 -7.11 -16.67 -3.63
N ALA A 45 -8.31 -16.08 -3.63
CA ALA A 45 -8.93 -15.55 -4.83
C ALA A 45 -8.29 -14.22 -5.24
N LEU A 46 -8.03 -14.03 -6.55
CA LEU A 46 -7.54 -12.77 -7.08
C LEU A 46 -8.65 -11.71 -6.99
N VAL A 47 -8.40 -10.67 -6.20
CA VAL A 47 -9.36 -9.58 -6.01
C VAL A 47 -8.96 -8.30 -6.73
N LEU A 48 -7.64 -8.04 -6.88
CA LEU A 48 -7.14 -6.88 -7.59
C LEU A 48 -5.84 -7.22 -8.33
N PHE A 49 -5.61 -6.49 -9.41
CA PHE A 49 -4.43 -6.62 -10.27
C PHE A 49 -3.90 -5.25 -10.67
N SER A 50 -2.58 -5.09 -10.70
CA SER A 50 -1.94 -3.89 -11.26
C SER A 50 -0.77 -4.27 -12.14
N LYS A 51 -0.68 -3.62 -13.30
CA LYS A 51 0.45 -3.76 -14.23
C LYS A 51 1.21 -2.44 -14.24
N MET A 52 2.45 -2.47 -13.80
CA MET A 52 3.32 -1.29 -13.76
C MET A 52 4.41 -1.43 -14.82
N LYS A 53 4.58 -0.40 -15.64
CA LYS A 53 5.72 -0.32 -16.57
C LYS A 53 7.01 -0.11 -15.78
N ALA A 54 8.14 -0.63 -16.27
CA ALA A 54 9.42 -0.49 -15.61
C ALA A 54 9.78 0.97 -15.32
N PHE A 55 10.38 1.22 -14.17
CA PHE A 55 10.92 2.51 -13.74
C PHE A 55 9.92 3.67 -13.59
N LYS A 56 8.61 3.40 -13.54
CA LYS A 56 7.55 4.38 -13.54
C LYS A 56 6.82 4.53 -12.19
N LEU A 57 7.54 4.44 -11.06
CA LEU A 57 7.00 4.88 -9.73
C LEU A 57 6.64 6.38 -9.71
N LYS A 58 7.10 7.12 -10.71
CA LYS A 58 6.78 8.53 -10.92
C LYS A 58 5.52 8.74 -11.77
N GLU A 59 4.93 7.65 -12.25
CA GLU A 59 3.67 7.67 -13.00
C GLU A 59 2.56 7.05 -12.16
N ASP A 60 1.34 7.24 -12.61
CA ASP A 60 0.16 6.69 -11.95
C ASP A 60 0.16 5.16 -11.98
N ILE A 61 -0.07 4.55 -10.81
CA ILE A 61 -0.29 3.13 -10.68
C ILE A 61 -1.80 2.90 -10.71
N ARG A 62 -2.26 2.19 -11.75
CA ARG A 62 -3.66 1.82 -11.88
C ARG A 62 -3.88 0.40 -11.39
N VAL A 63 -4.90 0.21 -10.57
CA VAL A 63 -5.25 -1.07 -9.99
C VAL A 63 -6.63 -1.48 -10.50
N PHE A 64 -6.70 -2.65 -11.10
CA PHE A 64 -7.88 -3.19 -11.77
C PHE A 64 -8.47 -4.35 -10.97
N THR A 65 -9.67 -4.74 -11.31
CA THR A 65 -10.36 -5.89 -10.70
C THR A 65 -9.70 -7.22 -11.06
N ASP A 66 -9.05 -7.30 -12.22
CA ASP A 66 -8.42 -8.52 -12.75
C ASP A 66 -7.41 -8.19 -13.86
N GLU A 67 -6.81 -9.24 -14.44
CA GLU A 67 -5.79 -9.15 -15.49
C GLU A 67 -6.32 -8.67 -16.85
N THR A 68 -7.64 -8.59 -17.05
CA THR A 68 -8.23 -8.09 -18.31
C THR A 68 -8.09 -6.58 -18.47
N LEU A 69 -7.82 -5.86 -17.36
CA LEU A 69 -7.65 -4.40 -17.30
C LEU A 69 -8.90 -3.63 -17.76
N GLN A 70 -10.09 -4.24 -17.66
CA GLN A 70 -11.34 -3.62 -18.12
C GLN A 70 -11.95 -2.68 -17.06
N THR A 71 -11.85 -3.06 -15.79
CA THR A 71 -12.47 -2.30 -14.71
C THR A 71 -11.41 -1.84 -13.73
N GLU A 72 -11.13 -0.52 -13.72
CA GLU A 72 -10.24 0.10 -12.77
C GLU A 72 -10.95 0.27 -11.43
N ALA A 73 -10.29 -0.16 -10.34
CA ALA A 73 -10.82 -0.09 -8.99
C ALA A 73 -10.30 1.12 -8.22
N ILE A 74 -8.99 1.35 -8.24
CA ILE A 74 -8.33 2.52 -7.63
C ILE A 74 -7.18 3.00 -8.51
N SER A 75 -6.90 4.31 -8.45
CA SER A 75 -5.66 4.87 -9.00
C SER A 75 -4.79 5.48 -7.89
N ILE A 76 -3.48 5.30 -8.02
CA ILE A 76 -2.45 5.83 -7.12
C ILE A 76 -1.62 6.81 -7.93
N GLN A 77 -1.76 8.11 -7.66
CA GLN A 77 -1.20 9.18 -8.48
C GLN A 77 -0.09 9.90 -7.73
N ALA A 78 1.12 9.95 -8.32
CA ALA A 78 2.23 10.69 -7.75
C ALA A 78 2.00 12.20 -7.90
N ARG A 79 2.11 12.97 -6.80
CA ARG A 79 1.92 14.43 -6.83
C ARG A 79 3.02 15.19 -7.56
N SER A 80 4.22 14.67 -7.57
CA SER A 80 5.36 15.32 -8.20
C SER A 80 6.36 14.29 -8.72
N VAL A 81 6.84 14.54 -9.94
CA VAL A 81 7.90 13.75 -10.58
C VAL A 81 9.29 14.12 -10.02
N LEU A 82 9.44 15.33 -9.44
CA LEU A 82 10.70 15.90 -8.98
C LEU A 82 10.93 15.78 -7.47
N ASP A 83 9.87 15.50 -6.70
CA ASP A 83 9.96 15.45 -5.24
C ASP A 83 10.38 14.06 -4.77
N PHE A 84 11.54 13.97 -4.12
CA PHE A 84 12.03 12.74 -3.49
C PHE A 84 11.21 12.31 -2.26
N SER A 85 10.32 13.16 -1.77
CA SER A 85 9.45 12.88 -0.60
C SER A 85 8.26 11.99 -0.93
N GLY A 86 8.06 11.61 -2.20
CA GLY A 86 7.05 10.65 -2.66
C GLY A 86 5.68 10.78 -1.97
N SER A 87 4.84 11.71 -2.46
CA SER A 87 3.44 11.79 -2.04
C SER A 87 2.54 11.23 -3.14
N TYR A 88 1.58 10.40 -2.74
CA TYR A 88 0.68 9.71 -3.66
C TYR A 88 -0.77 9.92 -3.22
N ASP A 89 -1.58 10.44 -4.14
CA ASP A 89 -3.03 10.52 -3.96
C ASP A 89 -3.69 9.22 -4.40
N ILE A 90 -4.67 8.78 -3.64
CA ILE A 90 -5.43 7.58 -3.92
C ILE A 90 -6.87 7.98 -4.24
N TYR A 91 -7.34 7.54 -5.42
CA TYR A 91 -8.69 7.79 -5.90
C TYR A 91 -9.46 6.48 -6.06
N ASP A 92 -10.72 6.52 -5.71
CA ASP A 92 -11.69 5.49 -6.08
C ASP A 92 -12.09 5.70 -7.54
N SER A 93 -11.79 4.74 -8.41
CA SER A 93 -12.01 4.92 -9.85
C SER A 93 -13.49 4.87 -10.24
N ALA A 94 -14.36 4.24 -9.44
CA ALA A 94 -15.79 4.17 -9.72
C ALA A 94 -16.49 5.51 -9.47
N SER A 95 -16.11 6.21 -8.41
CA SER A 95 -16.70 7.50 -8.04
C SER A 95 -15.88 8.70 -8.51
N GLY A 96 -14.62 8.49 -8.88
CA GLY A 96 -13.65 9.56 -9.15
C GLY A 96 -13.26 10.35 -7.88
N GLN A 97 -13.73 9.95 -6.71
CA GLN A 97 -13.47 10.65 -5.47
C GLN A 97 -12.09 10.29 -4.90
N ARG A 98 -11.43 11.30 -4.35
CA ARG A 98 -10.19 11.10 -3.61
C ARG A 98 -10.49 10.40 -2.27
N VAL A 99 -9.83 9.27 -2.04
CA VAL A 99 -9.93 8.49 -0.80
C VAL A 99 -9.04 9.09 0.28
N GLY A 100 -7.84 9.54 -0.11
CA GLY A 100 -6.83 10.10 0.77
C GLY A 100 -5.46 10.13 0.10
N ALA A 101 -4.40 10.23 0.89
CA ALA A 101 -3.05 10.17 0.37
C ALA A 101 -2.08 9.45 1.31
N LEU A 102 -0.96 9.03 0.73
CA LEU A 102 0.19 8.47 1.41
C LEU A 102 1.41 9.34 1.11
N ARG A 103 2.05 9.88 2.14
CA ARG A 103 3.24 10.72 2.02
C ARG A 103 4.41 10.08 2.75
N ARG A 104 5.46 9.74 2.00
CA ARG A 104 6.70 9.23 2.59
C ARG A 104 7.45 10.38 3.26
N LYS A 105 7.86 10.23 4.51
CA LYS A 105 8.77 11.17 5.17
C LYS A 105 10.16 11.06 4.52
N GLY A 106 10.69 12.19 4.05
CA GLY A 106 11.92 12.23 3.26
C GLY A 106 13.15 11.72 4.00
N LEU A 107 14.08 11.14 3.24
CA LEU A 107 15.36 10.60 3.67
C LEU A 107 16.34 11.73 4.08
N LYS A 108 16.11 12.41 5.20
CA LYS A 108 17.09 13.41 5.70
C LYS A 108 18.23 12.82 6.54
N SER A 109 18.22 11.52 6.85
CA SER A 109 19.38 10.86 7.46
C SER A 109 19.36 9.35 7.23
N SER A 110 20.54 8.75 7.08
CA SER A 110 20.78 7.30 6.87
C SER A 110 20.32 6.39 8.03
N PHE A 111 19.73 6.95 9.07
CA PHE A 111 19.31 6.26 10.30
C PHE A 111 17.80 6.23 10.51
N TYR A 112 16.98 6.83 9.62
CA TYR A 112 15.53 6.88 9.83
C TYR A 112 14.79 5.71 9.18
N LYS A 113 13.83 5.18 9.93
CA LYS A 113 12.84 4.20 9.51
C LYS A 113 12.06 4.70 8.31
N ASP A 114 11.70 3.81 7.40
CA ASP A 114 10.72 4.10 6.35
C ASP A 114 9.37 4.39 7.02
N GLU A 115 8.99 5.66 7.02
CA GLU A 115 7.75 6.16 7.63
C GLU A 115 6.89 6.83 6.57
N TRP A 116 5.59 6.48 6.57
CA TRP A 116 4.59 7.07 5.70
C TRP A 116 3.49 7.70 6.53
N VAL A 117 3.15 8.94 6.20
CA VAL A 117 2.00 9.65 6.75
C VAL A 117 0.77 9.25 5.99
N ILE A 118 -0.31 8.92 6.71
CA ILE A 118 -1.64 8.67 6.14
C ILE A 118 -2.44 9.96 6.23
N LEU A 119 -2.94 10.42 5.09
CA LEU A 119 -3.79 11.60 4.96
C LEU A 119 -5.20 11.18 4.56
N ASP A 120 -6.21 11.80 5.13
CA ASP A 120 -7.60 11.62 4.71
C ASP A 120 -7.92 12.39 3.39
N SER A 121 -9.16 12.31 2.93
CA SER A 121 -9.63 13.03 1.74
C SER A 121 -9.54 14.56 1.86
N ALA A 122 -9.50 15.10 3.08
CA ALA A 122 -9.38 16.53 3.39
C ALA A 122 -7.94 16.97 3.70
N GLU A 123 -6.92 16.19 3.35
CA GLU A 123 -5.48 16.47 3.61
C GLU A 123 -5.07 16.46 5.09
N ARG A 124 -5.91 16.00 6.00
CA ARG A 124 -5.56 15.92 7.41
C ARG A 124 -4.73 14.67 7.68
N GLU A 125 -3.66 14.82 8.44
CA GLU A 125 -2.87 13.69 8.92
C GLU A 125 -3.69 12.89 9.93
N ILE A 126 -4.02 11.65 9.62
CA ILE A 126 -4.83 10.78 10.47
C ILE A 126 -4.00 9.65 11.08
N GLY A 127 -2.82 9.35 10.55
CA GLY A 127 -2.01 8.25 11.03
C GLY A 127 -0.67 8.12 10.34
N LEU A 128 0.03 7.05 10.71
CA LEU A 128 1.38 6.72 10.24
C LEU A 128 1.49 5.24 9.91
N ILE A 129 2.30 4.90 8.90
CA ILE A 129 2.80 3.55 8.67
C ILE A 129 4.29 3.58 8.94
N GLN A 130 4.76 2.76 9.87
CA GLN A 130 6.16 2.73 10.29
C GLN A 130 6.65 1.31 10.51
N GLU A 131 7.95 1.09 10.31
CA GLU A 131 8.55 -0.21 10.59
C GLU A 131 8.46 -0.55 12.09
N GLU A 132 8.08 -1.79 12.42
CA GLU A 132 7.75 -2.23 13.78
C GLU A 132 8.92 -2.11 14.76
N SER A 133 10.16 -2.35 14.33
CA SER A 133 11.30 -2.34 15.24
C SER A 133 12.57 -1.76 14.62
N ALA A 134 13.08 -0.67 15.23
CA ALA A 134 14.39 -0.12 14.88
C ALA A 134 15.53 -1.10 15.16
N PHE A 135 15.39 -1.95 16.20
CA PHE A 135 16.38 -2.97 16.54
C PHE A 135 16.46 -4.06 15.47
N LEU A 136 15.31 -4.55 14.98
CA LEU A 136 15.26 -5.52 13.89
C LEU A 136 15.77 -4.94 12.56
N ALA A 137 15.49 -3.66 12.28
CA ALA A 137 16.04 -2.96 11.12
C ALA A 137 17.57 -2.87 11.20
N LEU A 138 18.11 -2.56 12.39
CA LEU A 138 19.55 -2.52 12.64
C LEU A 138 20.19 -3.91 12.50
N LEU A 139 19.58 -4.94 13.09
CA LEU A 139 20.04 -6.32 13.03
C LEU A 139 20.07 -6.85 11.59
N ARG A 140 19.04 -6.51 10.80
CA ARG A 140 18.98 -6.82 9.36
C ARG A 140 20.11 -6.19 8.60
N LYS A 141 20.42 -4.91 8.90
CA LYS A 141 21.50 -4.17 8.23
C LYS A 141 22.90 -4.76 8.50
N TYR A 142 23.15 -5.25 9.71
CA TYR A 142 24.50 -5.60 10.14
C TYR A 142 24.79 -7.11 10.24
N LEU A 143 23.81 -7.98 10.43
CA LEU A 143 24.06 -9.38 10.77
C LEU A 143 23.47 -10.41 9.81
N LEU A 144 22.24 -10.28 9.35
CA LEU A 144 21.53 -11.36 8.67
C LEU A 144 20.87 -10.94 7.34
N GLY A 145 21.04 -9.69 6.92
CA GLY A 145 20.54 -9.20 5.63
C GLY A 145 19.06 -9.51 5.38
N ALA A 146 18.77 -10.17 4.26
CA ALA A 146 17.42 -10.44 3.80
C ALA A 146 16.66 -11.55 4.58
N LEU A 147 17.29 -12.22 5.54
CA LEU A 147 16.66 -13.33 6.29
C LEU A 147 15.69 -12.87 7.37
N ILE A 148 15.77 -11.61 7.83
CA ILE A 148 14.86 -11.06 8.83
C ILE A 148 13.65 -10.45 8.11
N PRO A 149 12.41 -10.96 8.34
CA PRO A 149 11.20 -10.38 7.77
C PRO A 149 11.04 -8.92 8.19
N GLN A 150 10.60 -8.08 7.25
CA GLN A 150 10.29 -6.68 7.51
C GLN A 150 8.79 -6.55 7.76
N SER A 151 8.42 -5.91 8.87
CA SER A 151 7.03 -5.66 9.22
C SER A 151 6.81 -4.18 9.48
N PHE A 152 5.63 -3.69 9.06
CA PHE A 152 5.21 -2.32 9.29
C PHE A 152 3.84 -2.32 9.97
N ASN A 153 3.60 -1.34 10.84
CA ASN A 153 2.32 -1.11 11.48
C ASN A 153 1.72 0.20 11.00
N ALA A 154 0.45 0.16 10.56
CA ALA A 154 -0.35 1.36 10.38
C ALA A 154 -1.03 1.71 11.69
N GLN A 155 -0.90 2.96 12.12
CA GLN A 155 -1.48 3.48 13.35
C GLN A 155 -2.36 4.70 13.04
N ILE A 156 -3.57 4.71 13.60
CA ILE A 156 -4.51 5.84 13.57
C ILE A 156 -4.92 6.14 15.02
N GLY A 157 -4.79 7.40 15.43
CA GLY A 157 -5.09 7.79 16.81
C GLY A 157 -4.27 7.02 17.86
N GLY A 158 -3.03 6.63 17.52
CA GLY A 158 -2.14 5.87 18.41
C GLY A 158 -2.47 4.38 18.53
N ARG A 159 -3.45 3.86 17.78
CA ARG A 159 -3.82 2.44 17.77
C ARG A 159 -3.40 1.79 16.47
N THR A 160 -2.87 0.58 16.54
CA THR A 160 -2.59 -0.23 15.35
C THR A 160 -3.92 -0.62 14.68
N VAL A 161 -4.04 -0.30 13.39
CA VAL A 161 -5.23 -0.59 12.56
C VAL A 161 -4.91 -1.57 11.44
N ALA A 162 -3.64 -1.72 11.07
CA ALA A 162 -3.21 -2.75 10.13
C ALA A 162 -1.75 -3.12 10.34
N THR A 163 -1.39 -4.35 9.96
CA THR A 163 -0.01 -4.82 9.88
C THR A 163 0.33 -5.21 8.46
N PHE A 164 1.58 -4.96 8.06
CA PHE A 164 2.13 -5.30 6.76
C PHE A 164 3.34 -6.19 6.99
N SER A 165 3.20 -7.48 6.75
CA SER A 165 4.24 -8.47 7.00
C SER A 165 4.85 -8.95 5.69
N ARG A 166 6.13 -8.68 5.49
CA ARG A 166 6.87 -9.12 4.32
C ARG A 166 7.36 -10.55 4.49
N HIS A 167 7.17 -11.37 3.48
CA HIS A 167 7.68 -12.73 3.45
C HIS A 167 8.93 -12.80 2.58
N PHE A 168 9.97 -13.40 3.12
CA PHE A 168 11.16 -13.69 2.33
C PHE A 168 10.84 -14.70 1.23
N ASN A 169 11.13 -14.33 -0.02
CA ASN A 169 11.02 -15.21 -1.17
C ASN A 169 11.99 -14.75 -2.26
N LEU A 170 12.85 -15.65 -2.74
CA LEU A 170 13.86 -15.35 -3.75
C LEU A 170 13.27 -14.98 -5.13
N PHE A 171 12.04 -15.41 -5.41
CA PHE A 171 11.43 -15.30 -6.74
C PHE A 171 10.27 -14.28 -6.80
N ALA A 172 9.80 -13.78 -5.66
CA ALA A 172 8.69 -12.84 -5.62
C ALA A 172 8.70 -12.05 -4.31
N THR A 173 8.40 -10.76 -4.35
CA THR A 173 8.04 -10.04 -3.13
C THR A 173 6.62 -10.40 -2.75
N LYS A 174 6.42 -10.83 -1.51
CA LYS A 174 5.10 -11.11 -0.93
C LYS A 174 4.93 -10.27 0.32
N LEU A 175 3.79 -9.62 0.45
CA LEU A 175 3.42 -8.79 1.58
C LEU A 175 1.99 -9.16 2.01
N THR A 176 1.81 -9.61 3.25
CA THR A 176 0.49 -9.80 3.84
C THR A 176 0.06 -8.51 4.52
N LEU A 177 -1.14 -8.06 4.20
CA LEU A 177 -1.85 -6.97 4.87
C LEU A 177 -2.90 -7.58 5.76
N ASP A 178 -2.85 -7.28 7.05
CA ASP A 178 -3.82 -7.76 8.04
C ASP A 178 -4.49 -6.57 8.73
N PHE A 179 -5.80 -6.48 8.60
CA PHE A 179 -6.65 -5.44 9.18
C PHE A 179 -7.53 -5.98 10.33
N SER A 180 -7.21 -7.14 10.88
CA SER A 180 -7.99 -7.76 11.98
C SER A 180 -8.05 -6.87 13.23
N ALA A 181 -7.04 -5.99 13.42
CA ALA A 181 -7.00 -5.01 14.50
C ALA A 181 -7.95 -3.81 14.29
N ASP A 182 -8.60 -3.69 13.13
CA ASP A 182 -9.49 -2.58 12.76
C ASP A 182 -10.92 -3.04 12.43
N PRO A 183 -11.68 -3.57 13.40
CA PRO A 183 -13.06 -4.01 13.18
C PRO A 183 -14.02 -2.85 12.87
N GLN A 184 -13.62 -1.62 13.17
CA GLN A 184 -14.42 -0.41 12.92
C GLN A 184 -14.13 0.24 11.56
N HIS A 185 -13.26 -0.34 10.74
CA HIS A 185 -12.88 0.17 9.42
C HIS A 185 -12.41 1.64 9.43
N GLN A 186 -11.61 2.02 10.46
CA GLN A 186 -11.04 3.36 10.59
C GLN A 186 -9.98 3.63 9.51
N PHE A 187 -9.28 2.58 9.09
CA PHE A 187 -8.32 2.64 7.99
C PHE A 187 -8.97 2.14 6.70
N ASP A 188 -9.19 3.04 5.75
CA ASP A 188 -9.75 2.67 4.45
C ASP A 188 -8.90 1.60 3.77
N ARG A 189 -9.50 0.48 3.41
CA ARG A 189 -8.81 -0.68 2.81
C ARG A 189 -8.13 -0.32 1.49
N ARG A 190 -8.67 0.66 0.74
CA ARG A 190 -8.08 1.16 -0.51
C ARG A 190 -6.74 1.86 -0.24
N LEU A 191 -6.63 2.68 0.83
CA LEU A 191 -5.38 3.28 1.29
C LEU A 191 -4.39 2.21 1.74
N GLY A 192 -4.84 1.21 2.49
CA GLY A 192 -3.99 0.12 2.95
C GLY A 192 -3.44 -0.73 1.81
N ILE A 193 -4.26 -1.07 0.82
CA ILE A 193 -3.83 -1.83 -0.37
C ILE A 193 -2.84 -0.99 -1.20
N ALA A 194 -3.13 0.32 -1.40
CA ALA A 194 -2.21 1.23 -2.07
C ALA A 194 -0.85 1.29 -1.36
N ALA A 195 -0.85 1.38 -0.01
CA ALA A 195 0.38 1.33 0.78
C ALA A 195 1.15 0.03 0.56
N GLY A 196 0.47 -1.12 0.57
CA GLY A 196 1.08 -2.42 0.31
C GLY A 196 1.74 -2.50 -1.07
N ILE A 197 1.07 -1.98 -2.10
CA ILE A 197 1.62 -1.91 -3.46
C ILE A 197 2.85 -0.99 -3.50
N LEU A 198 2.79 0.20 -2.88
CA LEU A 198 3.90 1.15 -2.83
C LEU A 198 5.10 0.59 -2.06
N LEU A 199 4.89 -0.06 -0.91
CA LEU A 199 5.95 -0.74 -0.15
C LEU A 199 6.64 -1.80 -1.00
N CYS A 200 5.89 -2.65 -1.71
CA CYS A 200 6.46 -3.64 -2.63
C CYS A 200 7.17 -3.03 -3.85
N ALA A 201 6.72 -1.85 -4.31
CA ALA A 201 7.26 -1.20 -5.51
C ALA A 201 8.60 -0.48 -5.23
N ILE A 202 8.68 0.25 -4.12
CA ILE A 202 9.82 1.12 -3.79
C ILE A 202 11.02 0.30 -3.33
N GLU A 203 10.79 -0.69 -2.46
CA GLU A 203 11.89 -1.48 -1.90
C GLU A 203 12.56 -2.42 -2.91
N GLY A 204 11.85 -2.82 -3.96
CA GLY A 204 12.46 -3.59 -5.06
C GLY A 204 13.59 -2.87 -5.79
N LYS A 205 13.73 -1.54 -5.59
CA LYS A 205 14.83 -0.75 -6.16
C LYS A 205 16.08 -0.71 -5.27
N GLN A 206 15.95 -0.87 -3.97
CA GLN A 206 17.09 -0.82 -3.05
C GLN A 206 17.94 -2.09 -3.07
N GLN A 207 17.41 -3.20 -3.61
CA GLN A 207 18.14 -4.47 -3.73
C GLN A 207 18.86 -4.64 -5.09
N SER A 208 18.70 -3.68 -6.01
CA SER A 208 19.27 -3.74 -7.37
C SER A 208 20.49 -2.81 -7.57
N ASN A 209 20.98 -2.16 -6.50
CA ASN A 209 22.18 -1.32 -6.51
C ASN A 209 23.28 -1.92 -5.63
#